data_fc2674e9b76617d08547eca0ab29ccbe
#
_entry.id   fc2674e9b76617d08547eca0ab29ccbe
#
_cell.length_a   1.000
_cell.length_b   1.000
_cell.length_c   1.000
_cell.angle_alpha   90.00
_cell.angle_beta   90.00
_cell.angle_gamma   90.00
#
_symmetry.space_group_name_H-M   'P 1'
#
loop_
_entity.id
_entity.type
_entity.pdbx_description
1 polymer ?
#
loop_
_entity_poly.entity_id
_entity_poly.type
_entity_poly.pdbx_seq_one_letter_code
_entity_poly.pdbx_strand_id
1 'polypeptide(L)'
;MIVASGALSGCSASDSFEGELKDLVWNGRTFELPADVAGRSWQELLILCPYDGPPEDVHAAFIDAATRVDFETADHSQWLLFRKDAHVTTVAILRTEFEFCSTPQRTGSTYAPAQRWQPNPSDGAVTVTPVR
;
A
#
# COMPACT_ATOMS: atom_id res chain seq x y z
N MET A 1 7.92 33.13 -3.76
CA MET A 1 7.80 32.63 -3.67
C MET A 1 7.64 31.49 -3.72
N ILE A 2 7.65 31.05 -3.47
CA ILE A 2 7.39 30.16 -3.37
C ILE A 2 7.61 29.17 -3.51
N VAL A 3 7.94 29.06 -3.95
CA VAL A 3 8.29 28.17 -4.03
C VAL A 3 8.63 27.16 -3.17
N ALA A 4 8.93 27.40 -2.16
CA ALA A 4 9.14 26.47 -1.10
C ALA A 4 8.18 25.37 -1.07
N SER A 5 7.07 25.65 -1.51
CA SER A 5 6.07 24.61 -1.57
C SER A 5 6.60 23.41 -2.32
N GLY A 6 7.48 23.64 -3.24
CA GLY A 6 8.05 22.53 -3.95
C GLY A 6 8.78 21.58 -3.04
N ALA A 7 9.49 22.14 -2.10
CA ALA A 7 10.23 21.30 -1.18
C ALA A 7 9.28 20.44 -0.35
N LEU A 8 8.16 21.02 0.01
CA LEU A 8 7.21 20.27 0.80
C LEU A 8 6.62 19.11 0.05
N SER A 9 6.50 19.27 -1.24
CA SER A 9 5.98 18.18 -2.01
C SER A 9 6.91 16.99 -1.96
N GLY A 10 8.12 17.20 -1.50
CA GLY A 10 9.02 16.09 -1.26
C GLY A 10 8.53 15.19 -0.16
N CYS A 11 7.53 15.61 0.59
CA CYS A 11 6.91 14.72 1.53
C CYS A 11 6.52 13.49 0.77
N SER A 12 6.90 12.37 1.30
CA SER A 12 6.76 11.13 0.61
C SER A 12 5.29 10.81 0.36
N ALA A 13 5.03 10.07 -0.70
CA ALA A 13 3.72 9.54 -0.95
C ALA A 13 3.25 8.71 0.25
N SER A 14 4.18 8.08 0.97
CA SER A 14 3.86 7.28 2.13
C SER A 14 3.21 8.11 3.22
N ASP A 15 3.74 9.30 3.50
CA ASP A 15 3.18 10.14 4.55
C ASP A 15 1.76 10.58 4.23
N SER A 16 1.52 11.03 3.00
CA SER A 16 0.18 11.44 2.60
C SER A 16 -0.79 10.29 2.61
N PHE A 17 -0.35 9.15 2.10
CA PHE A 17 -1.18 7.97 2.03
C PHE A 17 -1.55 7.48 3.43
N GLU A 18 -0.57 7.45 4.33
CA GLU A 18 -0.84 6.98 5.69
C GLU A 18 -1.85 7.88 6.39
N GLY A 19 -1.78 9.18 6.14
CA GLY A 19 -2.75 10.10 6.74
C GLY A 19 -4.16 9.83 6.26
N GLU A 20 -4.33 9.65 4.96
CA GLU A 20 -5.64 9.32 4.40
C GLU A 20 -6.13 7.97 4.88
N LEU A 21 -5.23 6.99 4.91
CA LEU A 21 -5.59 5.64 5.35
C LEU A 21 -6.01 5.64 6.80
N LYS A 22 -5.30 6.41 7.63
CA LYS A 22 -5.65 6.51 9.04
C LYS A 22 -7.09 6.99 9.21
N ASP A 23 -7.48 8.02 8.48
CA ASP A 23 -8.84 8.54 8.57
C ASP A 23 -9.87 7.49 8.14
N LEU A 24 -9.58 6.75 7.09
CA LEU A 24 -10.49 5.71 6.60
C LEU A 24 -10.62 4.58 7.61
N VAL A 25 -9.51 4.16 8.19
CA VAL A 25 -9.49 3.05 9.13
C VAL A 25 -10.18 3.42 10.44
N TRP A 26 -9.99 4.65 10.92
CA TRP A 26 -10.59 5.08 12.19
C TRP A 26 -12.12 5.12 12.15
N ASN A 27 -12.69 5.22 10.95
CA ASN A 27 -14.15 5.14 10.81
C ASN A 27 -14.70 3.77 11.14
N GLY A 28 -13.88 2.72 11.05
CA GLY A 28 -14.31 1.37 11.35
C GLY A 28 -15.21 0.73 10.30
N ARG A 29 -15.50 1.43 9.22
CA ARG A 29 -16.38 0.92 8.16
C ARG A 29 -15.54 0.39 7.02
N THR A 30 -16.17 -0.39 6.16
CA THR A 30 -15.49 -0.80 4.93
C THR A 30 -15.18 0.44 4.10
N PHE A 31 -14.07 0.40 3.38
CA PHE A 31 -13.63 1.54 2.60
C PHE A 31 -12.92 1.08 1.34
N GLU A 32 -12.78 1.99 0.39
CA GLU A 32 -11.90 1.82 -0.76
C GLU A 32 -10.63 2.62 -0.49
N LEU A 33 -9.51 2.13 -0.98
CA LEU A 33 -8.27 2.88 -0.86
C LEU A 33 -8.37 4.18 -1.66
N PRO A 34 -7.56 5.19 -1.33
CA PRO A 34 -7.62 6.46 -2.06
C PRO A 34 -7.48 6.25 -3.56
N ALA A 35 -8.28 6.99 -4.33
CA ALA A 35 -8.28 6.89 -5.78
C ALA A 35 -6.98 7.38 -6.40
N ASP A 36 -6.32 8.31 -5.72
CA ASP A 36 -5.05 8.86 -6.19
C ASP A 36 -3.98 8.62 -5.14
N VAL A 37 -2.81 8.19 -5.59
CA VAL A 37 -1.66 8.01 -4.73
C VAL A 37 -0.53 8.81 -5.35
N ALA A 38 0.04 9.74 -4.58
CA ALA A 38 1.07 10.65 -5.06
C ALA A 38 0.59 11.43 -6.30
N GLY A 39 -0.69 11.83 -6.31
CA GLY A 39 -1.25 12.61 -7.40
C GLY A 39 -1.52 11.82 -8.65
N ARG A 40 -1.51 10.51 -8.59
CA ARG A 40 -1.69 9.64 -9.75
C ARG A 40 -2.75 8.59 -9.47
N SER A 41 -3.69 8.44 -10.39
CA SER A 41 -4.65 7.35 -10.29
C SER A 41 -3.93 6.02 -10.53
N TRP A 42 -4.56 4.92 -10.14
CA TRP A 42 -3.94 3.61 -10.27
C TRP A 42 -4.96 2.59 -10.76
N GLN A 43 -4.45 1.50 -11.29
CA GLN A 43 -5.26 0.45 -11.91
C GLN A 43 -5.23 -0.86 -11.13
N GLU A 44 -4.13 -1.12 -10.42
CA GLU A 44 -3.92 -2.41 -9.78
C GLU A 44 -2.99 -2.23 -8.60
N LEU A 45 -3.26 -2.96 -7.53
CA LEU A 45 -2.45 -2.93 -6.32
C LEU A 45 -1.85 -4.31 -6.08
N LEU A 46 -0.56 -4.35 -5.78
CA LEU A 46 0.10 -5.55 -5.28
C LEU A 46 0.64 -5.23 -3.89
N ILE A 47 0.37 -6.10 -2.94
CA ILE A 47 0.89 -5.94 -1.57
C ILE A 47 2.09 -6.87 -1.42
N LEU A 48 3.24 -6.28 -1.06
CA LEU A 48 4.43 -7.07 -0.75
C LEU A 48 4.58 -7.14 0.76
N CYS A 49 4.73 -8.34 1.24
CA CYS A 49 4.92 -8.60 2.66
C CYS A 49 6.37 -8.99 2.90
N PRO A 50 6.87 -8.84 4.14
CA PRO A 50 8.25 -9.22 4.45
C PRO A 50 8.51 -10.68 4.05
N TYR A 51 9.67 -10.89 3.45
CA TYR A 51 10.17 -12.20 3.04
C TYR A 51 9.41 -12.83 1.88
N ASP A 52 8.40 -12.16 1.36
CA ASP A 52 7.64 -12.66 0.20
C ASP A 52 7.99 -11.85 -1.02
N GLY A 53 8.50 -12.48 -2.04
CA GLY A 53 8.76 -11.81 -3.29
C GLY A 53 7.47 -11.70 -4.11
N PRO A 54 7.51 -10.94 -5.21
CA PRO A 54 6.34 -10.84 -6.07
C PRO A 54 6.10 -12.16 -6.79
N PRO A 55 4.84 -12.50 -7.05
CA PRO A 55 4.55 -13.71 -7.84
C PRO A 55 5.00 -13.51 -9.28
N GLU A 56 5.26 -14.61 -9.96
CA GLU A 56 5.78 -14.54 -11.32
C GLU A 56 4.74 -14.09 -12.34
N ASP A 57 3.48 -14.27 -12.02
CA ASP A 57 2.41 -14.04 -12.98
C ASP A 57 1.79 -12.65 -12.88
N VAL A 58 2.40 -11.75 -12.11
CA VAL A 58 1.90 -10.37 -12.04
C VAL A 58 2.54 -9.55 -13.15
N HIS A 59 2.00 -8.35 -13.36
CA HIS A 59 2.50 -7.43 -14.38
C HIS A 59 3.98 -7.17 -14.16
N ALA A 60 4.74 -7.09 -15.27
CA ALA A 60 6.19 -6.92 -15.20
C ALA A 60 6.60 -5.66 -14.43
N ALA A 61 5.77 -4.62 -14.44
CA ALA A 61 6.09 -3.40 -13.71
C ALA A 61 6.21 -3.65 -12.22
N PHE A 62 5.42 -4.58 -11.67
CA PHE A 62 5.51 -4.95 -10.26
C PHE A 62 6.84 -5.67 -9.98
N ILE A 63 7.23 -6.55 -10.88
CA ILE A 63 8.48 -7.29 -10.72
C ILE A 63 9.65 -6.31 -10.66
N ASP A 64 9.65 -5.36 -11.57
CA ASP A 64 10.70 -4.34 -11.63
C ASP A 64 10.71 -3.49 -10.36
N ALA A 65 9.55 -3.03 -9.93
CA ALA A 65 9.45 -2.19 -8.75
C ALA A 65 9.91 -2.93 -7.49
N ALA A 66 9.62 -4.23 -7.42
CA ALA A 66 10.00 -5.03 -6.25
C ALA A 66 11.51 -5.13 -6.08
N THR A 67 12.28 -4.95 -7.15
CA THR A 67 13.74 -4.99 -7.03
C THR A 67 14.29 -3.84 -6.20
N ARG A 68 13.50 -2.80 -5.98
CA ARG A 68 13.91 -1.64 -5.22
C ARG A 68 13.38 -1.64 -3.79
N VAL A 69 12.75 -2.73 -3.39
CA VAL A 69 12.13 -2.87 -2.08
C VAL A 69 12.87 -3.93 -1.29
N ASP A 70 13.18 -3.62 -0.03
CA ASP A 70 13.90 -4.56 0.83
C ASP A 70 12.92 -5.42 1.60
N PHE A 71 12.25 -6.34 0.89
CA PHE A 71 11.28 -7.22 1.55
C PHE A 71 11.95 -8.42 2.21
N GLU A 72 13.25 -8.58 2.03
CA GLU A 72 13.96 -9.75 2.57
C GLU A 72 14.45 -9.54 4.00
N THR A 73 14.73 -8.33 4.40
CA THR A 73 15.27 -8.05 5.73
C THR A 73 14.45 -7.09 6.56
N ALA A 74 13.58 -6.30 5.94
CA ALA A 74 12.82 -5.27 6.65
C ALA A 74 11.46 -5.82 7.09
N ASP A 75 11.42 -6.47 8.24
CA ASP A 75 10.21 -7.12 8.70
C ASP A 75 9.24 -6.20 9.43
N HIS A 76 9.59 -4.93 9.58
CA HIS A 76 8.68 -3.95 10.20
C HIS A 76 7.80 -3.24 9.20
N SER A 77 8.02 -3.46 7.92
CA SER A 77 7.33 -2.74 6.85
C SER A 77 6.55 -3.69 5.96
N GLN A 78 5.61 -3.11 5.28
CA GLN A 78 4.92 -3.75 4.18
C GLN A 78 4.84 -2.71 3.07
N TRP A 79 4.68 -3.14 1.84
CA TRP A 79 4.73 -2.22 0.72
C TRP A 79 3.50 -2.41 -0.15
N LEU A 80 2.83 -1.29 -0.43
CA LEU A 80 1.71 -1.26 -1.35
C LEU A 80 2.21 -0.70 -2.67
N LEU A 81 2.15 -1.50 -3.71
CA LEU A 81 2.62 -1.13 -5.03
C LEU A 81 1.41 -0.82 -5.91
N PHE A 82 1.23 0.45 -6.25
CA PHE A 82 0.11 0.90 -7.05
C PHE A 82 0.58 1.10 -8.50
N ARG A 83 -0.01 0.37 -9.42
CA ARG A 83 0.40 0.40 -10.82
C ARG A 83 -0.58 1.21 -11.66
N LYS A 84 -0.03 2.04 -12.51
CA LYS A 84 -0.74 2.70 -13.60
C LYS A 84 0.07 2.47 -14.87
N ASP A 85 -0.43 1.66 -15.80
CA ASP A 85 0.31 1.24 -16.98
C ASP A 85 1.66 0.65 -16.57
N ALA A 86 2.77 1.20 -17.01
CA ALA A 86 4.09 0.67 -16.64
C ALA A 86 4.69 1.39 -15.43
N HIS A 87 3.96 2.32 -14.83
CA HIS A 87 4.45 3.09 -13.69
C HIS A 87 3.94 2.49 -12.37
N VAL A 88 4.82 2.33 -11.40
CA VAL A 88 4.44 1.85 -10.07
C VAL A 88 4.83 2.88 -9.03
N THR A 89 3.86 3.26 -8.20
CA THR A 89 4.10 4.09 -7.02
C THR A 89 4.17 3.15 -5.83
N THR A 90 5.28 3.18 -5.11
CA THR A 90 5.49 2.31 -3.95
C THR A 90 5.27 3.09 -2.67
N VAL A 91 4.42 2.57 -1.80
CA VAL A 91 4.14 3.18 -0.50
C VAL A 91 4.54 2.18 0.57
N ALA A 92 5.49 2.57 1.42
CA ALA A 92 5.91 1.75 2.55
C ALA A 92 5.07 2.12 3.76
N ILE A 93 4.55 1.12 4.46
CA ILE A 93 3.72 1.32 5.64
C ILE A 93 4.27 0.46 6.77
N LEU A 94 4.39 1.06 7.94
CA LEU A 94 4.83 0.31 9.12
C LEU A 94 3.73 -0.65 9.57
N ARG A 95 4.11 -1.86 9.87
CA ARG A 95 3.16 -2.89 10.29
C ARG A 95 2.65 -2.67 11.71
N THR A 96 3.21 -1.72 12.41
CA THR A 96 2.79 -1.43 13.78
C THR A 96 1.48 -0.66 13.85
N GLU A 97 1.06 -0.05 12.74
CA GLU A 97 -0.20 0.70 12.72
C GLU A 97 -1.28 -0.02 11.91
N PHE A 98 -0.94 -0.42 10.71
CA PHE A 98 -1.88 -1.09 9.82
C PHE A 98 -1.25 -2.38 9.33
N GLU A 99 -2.01 -3.45 9.31
CA GLU A 99 -1.47 -4.75 8.95
C GLU A 99 -2.27 -5.32 7.78
N PHE A 100 -1.68 -5.29 6.59
CA PHE A 100 -2.28 -5.89 5.39
C PHE A 100 -1.76 -7.30 5.15
N CYS A 101 -0.72 -7.70 5.86
CA CYS A 101 -0.01 -8.96 5.61
C CYS A 101 -0.39 -10.07 6.59
N SER A 102 -1.49 -9.90 7.30
CA SER A 102 -1.86 -10.83 8.37
C SER A 102 -2.38 -12.17 7.87
N THR A 103 -2.82 -12.24 6.63
CA THR A 103 -3.42 -13.46 6.09
C THR A 103 -2.59 -13.98 4.93
N PRO A 104 -2.22 -15.27 4.96
CA PRO A 104 -1.36 -15.84 3.90
C PRO A 104 -1.94 -15.72 2.50
N GLN A 105 -3.25 -15.79 2.37
CA GLN A 105 -3.87 -15.73 1.05
C GLN A 105 -3.73 -14.38 0.36
N ARG A 106 -3.19 -13.39 1.07
CA ARG A 106 -2.95 -12.10 0.48
C ARG A 106 -1.70 -12.07 -0.37
N THR A 107 -0.80 -12.98 -0.08
CA THR A 107 0.46 -13.05 -0.80
C THR A 107 0.18 -13.34 -2.27
N GLY A 108 0.67 -12.47 -3.12
CA GLY A 108 0.56 -12.67 -4.55
C GLY A 108 -0.75 -12.25 -5.18
N SER A 109 -1.70 -11.78 -4.38
CA SER A 109 -2.97 -11.30 -4.93
C SER A 109 -2.83 -9.84 -5.38
N THR A 110 -3.54 -9.50 -6.46
CA THR A 110 -3.64 -8.12 -6.88
C THR A 110 -5.07 -7.66 -6.70
N TYR A 111 -5.25 -6.35 -6.54
CA TYR A 111 -6.55 -5.77 -6.23
C TYR A 111 -6.84 -4.57 -7.11
N ALA A 112 -8.11 -4.43 -7.49
CA ALA A 112 -8.56 -3.29 -8.27
C ALA A 112 -8.89 -2.11 -7.37
N PRO A 113 -8.96 -0.88 -7.91
CA PRO A 113 -9.33 0.27 -7.09
C PRO A 113 -10.67 0.15 -6.39
N ALA A 114 -11.61 -0.58 -6.97
CA ALA A 114 -12.94 -0.75 -6.38
C ALA A 114 -12.94 -1.79 -5.25
N GLN A 115 -11.83 -2.44 -4.99
CA GLN A 115 -11.75 -3.41 -3.90
C GLN A 115 -12.08 -2.72 -2.58
N ARG A 116 -12.95 -3.32 -1.80
CA ARG A 116 -13.32 -2.80 -0.50
C ARG A 116 -12.52 -3.51 0.58
N TRP A 117 -12.24 -2.79 1.64
CA TRP A 117 -11.39 -3.27 2.73
C TRP A 117 -12.10 -3.09 4.06
N GLN A 118 -11.89 -4.01 4.96
CA GLN A 118 -12.49 -3.99 6.28
C GLN A 118 -11.42 -3.83 7.35
N PRO A 119 -11.48 -2.75 8.14
CA PRO A 119 -10.58 -2.63 9.28
C PRO A 119 -11.06 -3.51 10.42
N ASN A 120 -10.12 -4.20 11.06
CA ASN A 120 -10.40 -5.09 12.17
C ASN A 120 -9.50 -4.69 13.34
N PRO A 121 -10.03 -3.93 14.31
CA PRO A 121 -9.23 -3.51 15.45
C PRO A 121 -8.73 -4.70 16.25
N SER A 122 -7.55 -4.56 16.82
CA SER A 122 -6.96 -5.59 17.66
C SER A 122 -6.10 -4.90 18.71
N ASP A 123 -5.44 -5.69 19.55
CA ASP A 123 -4.61 -5.12 20.61
C ASP A 123 -3.37 -4.41 20.07
N GLY A 124 -2.99 -4.70 18.85
CA GLY A 124 -1.86 -4.07 18.22
C GLY A 124 -2.29 -3.27 17.02
N ALA A 125 -1.67 -3.51 15.88
CA ALA A 125 -2.02 -2.86 14.64
C ALA A 125 -3.42 -3.24 14.21
N VAL A 126 -4.09 -2.32 13.52
CA VAL A 126 -5.39 -2.62 12.94
C VAL A 126 -5.16 -3.51 11.71
N THR A 127 -5.79 -4.65 11.69
CA THR A 127 -5.71 -5.56 10.55
C THR A 127 -6.69 -5.09 9.48
N VAL A 128 -6.22 -4.99 8.25
CA VAL A 128 -7.06 -4.56 7.13
C VAL A 128 -7.19 -5.72 6.16
N THR A 129 -8.42 -6.18 5.94
CA THR A 129 -8.66 -7.36 5.11
C THR A 129 -9.56 -7.02 3.93
N PRO A 130 -9.35 -7.68 2.78
CA PRO A 130 -10.22 -7.43 1.64
C PRO A 130 -11.60 -8.03 1.89
N VAL A 131 -12.63 -7.33 1.42
CA VAL A 131 -14.02 -7.77 1.51
C VAL A 131 -14.38 -8.42 0.18
N ARG A 132 -15.01 -9.55 0.26
CA ARG A 132 -15.46 -10.25 -0.95
C ARG A 132 -16.73 -9.68 -1.50
#